data_d4079846d7ce6b9cfc8274eae97984f5
#
_entry.id   d4079846d7ce6b9cfc8274eae97984f5
#
_cell.length_a   1.000
_cell.length_b   1.000
_cell.length_c   1.000
_cell.angle_alpha   90.00
_cell.angle_beta   90.00
_cell.angle_gamma   90.00
#
_symmetry.space_group_name_H-M   'P 1'
#
loop_
_entity.id
_entity.type
_entity.pdbx_description
1 polymer ?
#
loop_
_entity_poly.entity_id
_entity_poly.type
_entity_poly.pdbx_seq_one_letter_code
_entity_poly.pdbx_strand_id
1 'polypeptide(L)'
;YAPIIKKLLTENRDSIHGMVHCSGGGQTKCIRFGTGVHHIKDNFLPIPPIFKAIQKVSNTSDEEMFRVYNMGHRMEIYCDPKATEAIIAQSESFGIPAQIIGRTEVTERSDGQNHVTIKHADKTLTYEIEH
;
A
#
# COMPACT_ATOMS: atom_id res chain seq x y z
N TYR A 1 0.82 -14.40 6.95
CA TYR A 1 1.15 -14.18 5.52
C TYR A 1 2.20 -15.16 4.96
N ALA A 2 3.05 -15.77 5.79
CA ALA A 2 4.15 -16.61 5.30
C ALA A 2 3.74 -17.72 4.31
N PRO A 3 2.68 -18.50 4.55
CA PRO A 3 2.23 -19.52 3.60
C PRO A 3 1.80 -18.93 2.25
N ILE A 4 1.12 -17.78 2.27
CA ILE A 4 0.69 -17.08 1.06
C ILE A 4 1.90 -16.61 0.27
N ILE A 5 2.85 -15.94 0.94
CA ILE A 5 4.06 -15.42 0.31
C ILE A 5 4.87 -16.55 -0.33
N LYS A 6 5.03 -17.67 0.37
CA LYS A 6 5.72 -18.85 -0.18
C LYS A 6 5.07 -19.34 -1.46
N LYS A 7 3.75 -19.45 -1.48
CA LYS A 7 3.00 -19.90 -2.65
C LYS A 7 3.11 -18.91 -3.81
N LEU A 8 2.97 -17.60 -3.52
CA LEU A 8 3.10 -16.55 -4.52
C LEU A 8 4.48 -16.54 -5.17
N LEU A 9 5.55 -16.66 -4.37
CA LEU A 9 6.91 -16.69 -4.88
C LEU A 9 7.23 -17.97 -5.65
N THR A 10 6.54 -19.06 -5.38
CA THR A 10 6.68 -20.31 -6.14
C THR A 10 5.98 -20.24 -7.50
N GLU A 11 4.78 -19.67 -7.55
CA GLU A 11 3.90 -19.74 -8.72
C GLU A 11 3.91 -18.46 -9.57
N ASN A 12 4.19 -17.29 -8.99
CA ASN A 12 4.03 -15.98 -9.65
C ASN A 12 5.26 -15.07 -9.54
N ARG A 13 6.43 -15.61 -9.21
CA ARG A 13 7.61 -14.80 -8.95
C ARG A 13 7.96 -13.83 -10.07
N ASP A 14 7.89 -14.28 -11.32
CA ASP A 14 8.28 -13.46 -12.48
C ASP A 14 7.37 -12.25 -12.69
N SER A 15 6.17 -12.29 -12.16
CA SER A 15 5.19 -11.21 -12.26
C SER A 15 5.16 -10.30 -11.04
N ILE A 16 5.93 -10.62 -9.99
CA ILE A 16 6.00 -9.83 -8.76
C ILE A 16 7.28 -8.99 -8.78
N HIS A 17 7.11 -7.67 -8.72
CA HIS A 17 8.21 -6.72 -8.77
C HIS A 17 8.71 -6.30 -7.38
N GLY A 18 7.88 -6.43 -6.37
CA GLY A 18 8.25 -6.11 -5.01
C GLY A 18 7.14 -6.38 -4.00
N MET A 19 7.53 -6.37 -2.73
CA MET A 19 6.62 -6.51 -1.61
C MET A 19 7.01 -5.53 -0.52
N VAL A 20 6.04 -4.87 0.10
CA VAL A 20 6.27 -3.96 1.21
C VAL A 20 5.41 -4.38 2.40
N HIS A 21 6.06 -4.64 3.52
CA HIS A 21 5.36 -4.85 4.80
C HIS A 21 5.11 -3.48 5.44
N CYS A 22 3.85 -3.09 5.54
CA CYS A 22 3.42 -1.82 6.10
C CYS A 22 3.51 -1.83 7.63
N SER A 23 4.72 -1.68 8.14
CA SER A 23 5.06 -1.55 9.56
C SER A 23 5.33 -0.08 9.90
N GLY A 24 6.49 0.27 10.46
CA GLY A 24 6.86 1.68 10.67
C GLY A 24 6.82 2.50 9.37
N GLY A 25 6.19 3.66 9.41
CA GLY A 25 5.93 4.50 8.25
C GLY A 25 4.56 4.26 7.60
N GLY A 26 3.78 3.33 8.14
CA GLY A 26 2.39 3.12 7.74
C GLY A 26 2.20 2.96 6.24
N GLN A 27 1.24 3.69 5.69
CA GLN A 27 0.92 3.66 4.26
C GLN A 27 1.92 4.43 3.39
N THR A 28 2.78 5.24 3.99
CA THR A 28 3.79 6.00 3.24
C THR A 28 5.13 5.27 3.13
N LYS A 29 5.30 4.13 3.77
CA LYS A 29 6.54 3.36 3.75
C LYS A 29 7.03 3.04 2.34
N CYS A 30 6.13 2.78 1.41
CA CYS A 30 6.45 2.46 0.02
C CYS A 30 7.26 3.55 -0.70
N ILE A 31 7.24 4.80 -0.21
CA ILE A 31 7.99 5.92 -0.79
C ILE A 31 9.50 5.65 -0.89
N ARG A 32 10.01 4.75 -0.04
CA ARG A 32 11.44 4.41 0.02
C ARG A 32 11.85 3.33 -0.97
N PHE A 33 10.90 2.80 -1.73
CA PHE A 33 11.13 1.67 -2.63
C PHE A 33 10.94 2.09 -4.08
N GLY A 34 11.85 1.61 -4.94
CA GLY A 34 11.91 1.99 -6.34
C GLY A 34 12.63 3.32 -6.54
N THR A 35 12.72 3.75 -7.79
CA THR A 35 13.35 5.00 -8.20
C THR A 35 12.46 5.70 -9.21
N GLY A 36 12.15 6.96 -8.96
CA GLY A 36 11.30 7.75 -9.84
C GLY A 36 9.87 7.22 -9.94
N VAL A 37 9.31 6.77 -8.82
CA VAL A 37 7.99 6.13 -8.76
C VAL A 37 6.97 7.02 -8.07
N HIS A 38 5.81 7.15 -8.71
CA HIS A 38 4.61 7.71 -8.10
C HIS A 38 3.69 6.57 -7.66
N HIS A 39 3.52 6.41 -6.37
CA HIS A 39 2.58 5.44 -5.79
C HIS A 39 1.21 6.10 -5.60
N ILE A 40 0.18 5.55 -6.23
CA ILE A 40 -1.19 6.07 -6.15
C ILE A 40 -2.06 5.03 -5.45
N LYS A 41 -2.61 5.37 -4.30
CA LYS A 41 -3.47 4.50 -3.50
C LYS A 41 -4.85 5.14 -3.39
N ASP A 42 -5.82 4.59 -4.09
CA ASP A 42 -7.15 5.17 -4.24
C ASP A 42 -8.31 4.20 -3.94
N ASN A 43 -7.99 2.99 -3.53
CA ASN A 43 -8.99 1.95 -3.29
C ASN A 43 -8.65 1.07 -2.07
N PHE A 44 -8.65 1.69 -0.90
CA PHE A 44 -8.34 0.99 0.35
C PHE A 44 -9.38 -0.08 0.71
N LEU A 45 -8.92 -1.14 1.38
CA LEU A 45 -9.78 -2.02 2.16
C LEU A 45 -10.49 -1.20 3.26
N PRO A 46 -11.65 -1.65 3.76
CA PRO A 46 -12.32 -0.97 4.86
C PRO A 46 -11.36 -0.78 6.04
N ILE A 47 -11.29 0.44 6.55
CA ILE A 47 -10.40 0.78 7.66
C ILE A 47 -10.99 0.21 8.96
N PRO A 48 -10.24 -0.64 9.70
CA PRO A 48 -10.71 -1.19 10.96
C PRO A 48 -11.09 -0.09 11.97
N PRO A 49 -12.16 -0.31 12.78
CA PRO A 49 -12.64 0.69 13.74
C PRO A 49 -11.61 1.18 14.75
N ILE A 50 -10.61 0.36 15.07
CA ILE A 50 -9.55 0.73 16.02
C ILE A 50 -8.79 1.98 15.59
N PHE A 51 -8.56 2.16 14.27
CA PHE A 51 -7.84 3.34 13.78
C PHE A 51 -8.66 4.61 13.94
N LYS A 52 -9.98 4.54 13.76
CA LYS A 52 -10.89 5.66 14.02
C LYS A 52 -10.91 6.01 15.51
N ALA A 53 -10.89 5.01 16.39
CA ALA A 53 -10.84 5.21 17.83
C ALA A 53 -9.54 5.90 18.26
N ILE A 54 -8.39 5.44 17.74
CA ILE A 54 -7.08 6.05 17.99
C ILE A 54 -7.08 7.51 17.52
N GLN A 55 -7.55 7.76 16.31
CA GLN A 55 -7.61 9.10 15.74
C GLN A 55 -8.45 10.05 16.59
N LYS A 56 -9.59 9.57 17.07
CA LYS A 56 -10.50 10.37 17.91
C LYS A 56 -9.85 10.74 19.25
N VAL A 57 -9.20 9.78 19.91
CA VAL A 57 -8.56 10.01 21.21
C VAL A 57 -7.34 10.91 21.07
N SER A 58 -6.52 10.69 20.07
CA SER A 58 -5.28 11.46 19.84
C SER A 58 -5.48 12.79 19.12
N ASN A 59 -6.66 13.02 18.55
CA ASN A 59 -6.95 14.19 17.72
C ASN A 59 -5.97 14.33 16.53
N THR A 60 -5.61 13.20 15.92
CA THR A 60 -4.63 13.13 14.83
C THR A 60 -5.30 13.40 13.49
N SER A 61 -4.65 14.16 12.60
CA SER A 61 -5.13 14.39 11.24
C SER A 61 -5.12 13.12 10.39
N ASP A 62 -5.93 13.08 9.34
CA ASP A 62 -5.92 11.96 8.39
C ASP A 62 -4.53 11.78 7.75
N GLU A 63 -3.88 12.88 7.41
CA GLU A 63 -2.54 12.86 6.83
C GLU A 63 -1.55 12.13 7.75
N GLU A 64 -1.55 12.44 9.02
CA GLU A 64 -0.66 11.80 9.99
C GLU A 64 -1.06 10.34 10.27
N MET A 65 -2.36 10.02 10.26
CA MET A 65 -2.83 8.64 10.43
C MET A 65 -2.26 7.71 9.36
N PHE A 66 -2.31 8.10 8.09
CA PHE A 66 -1.75 7.30 7.00
C PHE A 66 -0.22 7.27 6.99
N ARG A 67 0.43 8.29 7.54
CA ARG A 67 1.90 8.32 7.67
C ARG A 67 2.41 7.35 8.73
N VAL A 68 1.66 7.16 9.80
CA VAL A 68 2.08 6.39 10.97
C VAL A 68 1.53 4.96 10.95
N TYR A 69 0.26 4.79 10.57
CA TYR A 69 -0.44 3.52 10.67
C TYR A 69 -0.69 2.86 9.31
N ASN A 70 -0.77 1.53 9.32
CA ASN A 70 -1.10 0.77 8.11
C ASN A 70 -2.58 0.86 7.69
N MET A 71 -3.43 1.39 8.54
CA MET A 71 -4.85 1.63 8.29
C MET A 71 -5.65 0.39 7.84
N GLY A 72 -5.12 -0.80 8.12
CA GLY A 72 -5.83 -2.07 7.93
C GLY A 72 -5.16 -3.09 7.03
N HIS A 73 -4.37 -2.69 6.03
CA HIS A 73 -3.60 -3.65 5.26
C HIS A 73 -2.12 -3.61 5.60
N ARG A 74 -1.53 -4.79 5.79
CA ARG A 74 -0.18 -4.94 6.32
C ARG A 74 0.85 -5.25 5.25
N MET A 75 0.43 -5.81 4.13
CA MET A 75 1.31 -6.25 3.06
C MET A 75 0.83 -5.70 1.74
N GLU A 76 1.73 -5.11 1.00
CA GLU A 76 1.52 -4.67 -0.37
C GLU A 76 2.36 -5.51 -1.32
N ILE A 77 1.78 -5.88 -2.44
CA ILE A 77 2.45 -6.64 -3.49
C ILE A 77 2.39 -5.82 -4.76
N TYR A 78 3.54 -5.55 -5.34
CA TYR A 78 3.69 -4.84 -6.61
C TYR A 78 3.91 -5.86 -7.71
N CYS A 79 3.01 -5.90 -8.67
CA CYS A 79 3.01 -6.93 -9.70
C CYS A 79 2.52 -6.42 -11.04
N ASP A 80 2.72 -7.24 -12.08
CA ASP A 80 2.08 -7.01 -13.37
C ASP A 80 0.55 -7.07 -13.23
N PRO A 81 -0.19 -6.17 -13.91
CA PRO A 81 -1.65 -6.20 -13.87
C PRO A 81 -2.27 -7.56 -14.21
N LYS A 82 -1.67 -8.31 -15.13
CA LYS A 82 -2.14 -9.63 -15.55
C LYS A 82 -2.07 -10.70 -14.44
N ALA A 83 -1.23 -10.49 -13.40
CA ALA A 83 -1.07 -11.43 -12.30
C ALA A 83 -2.02 -11.13 -11.13
N THR A 84 -2.74 -10.05 -11.15
CA THR A 84 -3.52 -9.53 -10.02
C THR A 84 -4.61 -10.52 -9.58
N GLU A 85 -5.37 -11.07 -10.52
CA GLU A 85 -6.46 -12.01 -10.20
C GLU A 85 -5.93 -13.27 -9.53
N ALA A 86 -4.81 -13.82 -10.01
CA ALA A 86 -4.19 -15.00 -9.43
C ALA A 86 -3.68 -14.75 -8.01
N ILE A 87 -3.08 -13.58 -7.78
CA ILE A 87 -2.58 -13.18 -6.45
C ILE A 87 -3.73 -13.02 -5.46
N ILE A 88 -4.80 -12.34 -5.86
CA ILE A 88 -6.00 -12.17 -5.03
C ILE A 88 -6.62 -13.52 -4.69
N ALA A 89 -6.79 -14.40 -5.68
CA ALA A 89 -7.35 -15.73 -5.47
C ALA A 89 -6.52 -16.57 -4.50
N GLN A 90 -5.21 -16.50 -4.58
CA GLN A 90 -4.33 -17.20 -3.64
C GLN A 90 -4.47 -16.67 -2.20
N SER A 91 -4.56 -15.37 -2.01
CA SER A 91 -4.77 -14.77 -0.69
C SER A 91 -6.12 -15.18 -0.10
N GLU A 92 -7.17 -15.11 -0.89
CA GLU A 92 -8.52 -15.49 -0.47
C GLU A 92 -8.63 -16.97 -0.15
N SER A 93 -7.87 -17.84 -0.82
CA SER A 93 -7.81 -19.28 -0.52
C SER A 93 -7.28 -19.57 0.89
N PHE A 94 -6.54 -18.64 1.50
CA PHE A 94 -6.10 -18.69 2.90
C PHE A 94 -7.02 -17.91 3.85
N GLY A 95 -8.17 -17.42 3.36
CA GLY A 95 -9.12 -16.66 4.15
C GLY A 95 -8.69 -15.21 4.42
N ILE A 96 -7.74 -14.67 3.66
CA ILE A 96 -7.25 -13.31 3.82
C ILE A 96 -7.75 -12.45 2.67
N PRO A 97 -8.55 -11.40 2.94
CA PRO A 97 -9.01 -10.48 1.91
C PRO A 97 -7.85 -9.80 1.20
N ALA A 98 -7.97 -9.65 -0.11
CA ALA A 98 -7.02 -8.92 -0.93
C ALA A 98 -7.77 -8.18 -2.04
N GLN A 99 -7.25 -7.02 -2.43
CA GLN A 99 -7.79 -6.23 -3.53
C GLN A 99 -6.72 -5.34 -4.14
N ILE A 100 -7.00 -4.83 -5.32
CA ILE A 100 -6.18 -3.79 -5.94
C ILE A 100 -6.44 -2.50 -5.17
N ILE A 101 -5.41 -1.97 -4.50
CA ILE A 101 -5.52 -0.73 -3.72
C ILE A 101 -5.09 0.51 -4.52
N GLY A 102 -4.38 0.31 -5.62
CA GLY A 102 -3.86 1.39 -6.42
C GLY A 102 -2.90 0.93 -7.50
N ARG A 103 -2.06 1.82 -7.94
CA ARG A 103 -1.09 1.58 -9.01
C ARG A 103 0.20 2.37 -8.79
N THR A 104 1.22 2.03 -9.57
CA THR A 104 2.46 2.79 -9.65
C THR A 104 2.62 3.36 -11.05
N GLU A 105 3.14 4.57 -11.13
CA GLU A 105 3.45 5.26 -12.39
C GLU A 105 4.85 5.84 -12.32
N VAL A 106 5.42 6.22 -13.47
CA VAL A 106 6.65 7.01 -13.50
C VAL A 106 6.34 8.39 -12.93
N THR A 107 7.21 8.89 -12.06
CA THR A 107 6.99 10.21 -11.47
C THR A 107 7.09 11.30 -12.53
N GLU A 108 6.19 12.27 -12.45
CA GLU A 108 6.23 13.50 -13.26
C GLU A 108 6.96 14.64 -12.53
N ARG A 109 7.47 14.40 -11.33
CA ARG A 109 8.21 15.41 -10.57
C ARG A 109 9.53 15.75 -11.27
N SER A 110 9.83 17.03 -11.33
CA SER A 110 11.07 17.55 -11.94
C SER A 110 12.35 17.08 -11.24
N ASP A 111 12.27 16.78 -9.93
CA ASP A 111 13.39 16.27 -9.13
C ASP A 111 13.58 14.74 -9.25
N GLY A 112 12.67 14.04 -9.93
CA GLY A 112 12.72 12.58 -10.10
C GLY A 112 12.51 11.79 -8.81
N GLN A 113 12.07 12.43 -7.73
CA GLN A 113 11.88 11.79 -6.42
C GLN A 113 10.57 10.98 -6.36
N ASN A 114 10.60 9.88 -5.60
CA ASN A 114 9.40 9.11 -5.31
C ASN A 114 8.41 9.96 -4.50
N HIS A 115 7.13 9.72 -4.74
CA HIS A 115 6.07 10.31 -3.92
C HIS A 115 4.86 9.40 -3.86
N VAL A 116 3.99 9.65 -2.88
CA VAL A 116 2.78 8.86 -2.65
C VAL A 116 1.58 9.78 -2.65
N THR A 117 0.55 9.40 -3.39
CA THR A 117 -0.77 10.05 -3.36
C THR A 117 -1.78 9.06 -2.79
N ILE A 118 -2.47 9.47 -1.73
CA ILE A 118 -3.54 8.70 -1.13
C ILE A 118 -4.85 9.44 -1.33
N LYS A 119 -5.82 8.76 -1.94
CA LYS A 119 -7.18 9.26 -2.08
C LYS A 119 -8.07 8.49 -1.12
N HIS A 120 -8.59 9.18 -0.12
CA HIS A 120 -9.45 8.59 0.90
C HIS A 120 -10.64 9.51 1.16
N ALA A 121 -11.85 8.97 1.03
CA ALA A 121 -13.08 9.74 1.06
C ALA A 121 -12.99 10.89 0.02
N ASP A 122 -13.24 12.14 0.40
CA ASP A 122 -13.16 13.30 -0.48
C ASP A 122 -11.79 13.99 -0.45
N LYS A 123 -10.79 13.37 0.20
CA LYS A 123 -9.46 13.94 0.41
C LYS A 123 -8.43 13.33 -0.51
N THR A 124 -7.50 14.17 -0.97
CA THR A 124 -6.28 13.74 -1.66
C THR A 124 -5.09 14.18 -0.82
N LEU A 125 -4.30 13.20 -0.38
CA LEU A 125 -3.13 13.41 0.47
C LEU A 125 -1.88 13.11 -0.34
N THR A 126 -0.89 14.00 -0.31
CA THR A 126 0.37 13.82 -1.03
C THR A 126 1.52 13.79 -0.03
N TYR A 127 2.39 12.80 -0.18
CA TYR A 127 3.56 12.61 0.67
C TYR A 127 4.82 12.62 -0.17
N GLU A 128 5.85 13.29 0.33
CA GLU A 128 7.15 13.39 -0.30
C GLU A 128 8.23 12.87 0.63
N ILE A 129 9.41 12.56 0.08
CA ILE A 129 10.55 12.15 0.91
C ILE A 129 11.00 13.37 1.73
N GLU A 130 10.98 13.22 3.04
CA GLU A 130 11.56 14.20 3.96
C GLU A 130 13.07 13.97 4.05
N HIS A 131 13.82 14.99 3.83
CA HIS A 131 15.28 14.98 3.92
C HIS A 131 15.74 15.30 5.34
#